data_4ce099f7dcdc318e4b7bc00f9f2c02ee
#
_entry.id   4ce099f7dcdc318e4b7bc00f9f2c02ee
#
_cell.length_a   1.000
_cell.length_b   1.000
_cell.length_c   1.000
_cell.angle_alpha   90.00
_cell.angle_beta   90.00
_cell.angle_gamma   90.00
#
_symmetry.space_group_name_H-M   'P 1'
#
loop_
_entity.id
_entity.type
_entity.pdbx_description
1 polymer ?
#
loop_
_entity_poly.entity_id
_entity_poly.type
_entity_poly.pdbx_seq_one_letter_code
_entity_poly.pdbx_strand_id
1 'polypeptide(L)'
;MASGSTSVPAPIGAVERQARLTGLRMSMEAAGVATVLLGSTSSLRYFTGLDWYASERLVGALVHAAGGLDYITPQFELEKVEGLIGLPGEVLTWEEDESPWRLVADRIGPTVRMAVDERMALAMYRSLRAEIDDARLADAAPLIHALRSRKSPAEIALMSHAKAITIEVHRRAHAQLHAGQRASEVVRFIDDQHRALGGSGSSFCIVSFGEDTSLPHGGEGDRVLAERDVVLIDTGTRIDGYSSDITRTYVFGDASPDVRRVWDAEKRDRKSVV
;
A
#
# COMPACT_ATOMS: atom_id res chain seq x y z
N MET A 1 19.93 22.41 -16.67
CA MET A 1 19.18 21.74 -15.60
C MET A 1 19.80 20.38 -15.39
N ALA A 2 20.35 20.16 -14.20
CA ALA A 2 21.14 18.98 -13.90
C ALA A 2 20.25 17.72 -13.98
N SER A 3 20.57 16.82 -14.89
CA SER A 3 20.10 15.45 -14.90
C SER A 3 20.76 14.72 -13.73
N GLY A 4 20.23 14.90 -12.53
CA GLY A 4 20.60 14.08 -11.41
C GLY A 4 20.10 12.66 -11.69
N SER A 5 21.00 11.78 -12.07
CA SER A 5 20.78 10.34 -12.01
C SER A 5 20.50 9.98 -10.54
N THR A 6 19.25 10.03 -10.14
CA THR A 6 18.83 9.50 -8.84
C THR A 6 18.95 7.99 -8.93
N SER A 7 20.00 7.45 -8.31
CA SER A 7 20.13 6.00 -8.16
C SER A 7 18.85 5.44 -7.55
N VAL A 8 18.40 4.29 -8.04
CA VAL A 8 17.24 3.59 -7.48
C VAL A 8 17.51 3.33 -5.99
N PRO A 9 16.62 3.76 -5.07
CA PRO A 9 16.81 3.52 -3.65
C PRO A 9 16.87 2.02 -3.35
N ALA A 10 17.70 1.65 -2.37
CA ALA A 10 17.73 0.27 -1.90
C ALA A 10 16.36 -0.11 -1.27
N PRO A 11 15.91 -1.35 -1.45
CA PRO A 11 14.72 -1.86 -0.77
C PRO A 11 14.92 -1.88 0.74
N ILE A 12 13.81 -1.91 1.50
CA ILE A 12 13.85 -2.02 2.96
C ILE A 12 14.52 -3.34 3.36
N GLY A 13 15.65 -3.24 4.02
CA GLY A 13 16.47 -4.38 4.43
C GLY A 13 16.08 -4.98 5.80
N ALA A 14 16.72 -6.11 6.14
CA ALA A 14 16.49 -6.84 7.39
C ALA A 14 16.78 -5.99 8.63
N VAL A 15 17.82 -5.15 8.58
CA VAL A 15 18.21 -4.28 9.72
C VAL A 15 17.08 -3.32 10.09
N GLU A 16 16.46 -2.67 9.11
CA GLU A 16 15.36 -1.75 9.37
C GLU A 16 14.10 -2.51 9.84
N ARG A 17 13.79 -3.66 9.25
CA ARG A 17 12.67 -4.49 9.72
C ARG A 17 12.86 -4.96 11.15
N GLN A 18 14.09 -5.33 11.52
CA GLN A 18 14.41 -5.69 12.91
C GLN A 18 14.22 -4.51 13.87
N ALA A 19 14.61 -3.30 13.47
CA ALA A 19 14.36 -2.09 14.26
C ALA A 19 12.86 -1.81 14.43
N ARG A 20 12.05 -2.01 13.37
CA ARG A 20 10.59 -1.91 13.43
C ARG A 20 9.96 -2.92 14.39
N LEU A 21 10.42 -4.18 14.36
CA LEU A 21 9.99 -5.22 15.31
C LEU A 21 10.37 -4.86 16.75
N THR A 22 11.56 -4.31 16.96
CA THR A 22 11.98 -3.83 18.29
C THR A 22 11.03 -2.72 18.78
N GLY A 23 10.72 -1.73 17.95
CA GLY A 23 9.76 -0.68 18.28
C GLY A 23 8.36 -1.21 18.58
N LEU A 24 7.89 -2.21 17.78
CA LEU A 24 6.62 -2.86 18.03
C LEU A 24 6.59 -3.57 19.39
N ARG A 25 7.63 -4.33 19.72
CA ARG A 25 7.75 -5.04 21.01
C ARG A 25 7.73 -4.08 22.20
N MET A 26 8.43 -2.95 22.12
CA MET A 26 8.37 -1.91 23.16
C MET A 26 6.95 -1.37 23.36
N SER A 27 6.22 -1.14 22.27
CA SER A 27 4.81 -0.68 22.32
C SER A 27 3.89 -1.77 22.87
N MET A 28 4.12 -3.05 22.54
CA MET A 28 3.42 -4.21 23.07
C MET A 28 3.59 -4.34 24.59
N GLU A 29 4.82 -4.24 25.08
CA GLU A 29 5.12 -4.28 26.51
C GLU A 29 4.37 -3.17 27.27
N ALA A 30 4.42 -1.93 26.76
CA ALA A 30 3.73 -0.80 27.35
C ALA A 30 2.19 -0.96 27.38
N ALA A 31 1.62 -1.70 26.40
CA ALA A 31 0.19 -1.97 26.29
C ALA A 31 -0.25 -3.27 27.01
N GLY A 32 0.67 -4.03 27.59
CA GLY A 32 0.38 -5.34 28.17
C GLY A 32 -0.10 -6.38 27.15
N VAL A 33 0.42 -6.31 25.91
CA VAL A 33 0.14 -7.22 24.80
C VAL A 33 1.35 -8.13 24.62
N ALA A 34 1.15 -9.43 24.73
CA ALA A 34 2.25 -10.39 24.63
C ALA A 34 2.52 -10.87 23.20
N THR A 35 1.50 -10.83 22.31
CA THR A 35 1.62 -11.26 20.92
C THR A 35 0.81 -10.35 20.01
N VAL A 36 1.32 -10.05 18.81
CA VAL A 36 0.59 -9.41 17.72
C VAL A 36 0.46 -10.39 16.56
N LEU A 37 -0.76 -10.63 16.11
CA LEU A 37 -1.06 -11.37 14.90
C LEU A 37 -1.15 -10.39 13.72
N LEU A 38 -0.28 -10.57 12.74
CA LEU A 38 -0.27 -9.86 11.46
C LEU A 38 -0.84 -10.79 10.38
N GLY A 39 -1.93 -10.39 9.74
CA GLY A 39 -2.48 -11.10 8.58
C GLY A 39 -1.81 -10.67 7.27
N SER A 40 -2.29 -11.22 6.13
CA SER A 40 -1.82 -10.87 4.77
C SER A 40 -2.18 -9.41 4.41
N THR A 41 -1.56 -8.48 5.08
CA THR A 41 -1.78 -7.03 4.97
C THR A 41 -0.47 -6.29 4.71
N SER A 42 -0.58 -4.99 4.48
CA SER A 42 0.62 -4.13 4.39
C SER A 42 1.45 -4.12 5.69
N SER A 43 0.86 -4.49 6.83
CA SER A 43 1.57 -4.58 8.11
C SER A 43 2.49 -5.80 8.15
N LEU A 44 2.06 -6.94 7.61
CA LEU A 44 2.92 -8.12 7.48
C LEU A 44 4.19 -7.78 6.70
N ARG A 45 4.03 -7.18 5.51
CA ARG A 45 5.17 -6.74 4.69
C ARG A 45 6.04 -5.72 5.42
N TYR A 46 5.43 -4.74 6.09
CA TYR A 46 6.15 -3.67 6.81
C TYR A 46 7.09 -4.21 7.89
N PHE A 47 6.62 -5.16 8.69
CA PHE A 47 7.39 -5.70 9.80
C PHE A 47 8.31 -6.85 9.42
N THR A 48 7.87 -7.75 8.52
CA THR A 48 8.59 -9.00 8.23
C THR A 48 9.23 -9.03 6.85
N GLY A 49 8.73 -8.27 5.91
CA GLY A 49 9.11 -8.34 4.50
C GLY A 49 8.30 -9.34 3.69
N LEU A 50 7.53 -10.22 4.34
CA LEU A 50 6.66 -11.16 3.64
C LEU A 50 5.52 -10.40 2.97
N ASP A 51 5.52 -10.40 1.65
CA ASP A 51 4.47 -9.79 0.82
C ASP A 51 3.55 -10.89 0.30
N TRP A 52 2.35 -10.96 0.88
CA TRP A 52 1.37 -11.97 0.53
C TRP A 52 0.01 -11.34 0.25
N TYR A 53 -0.71 -11.89 -0.71
CA TYR A 53 -2.05 -11.40 -1.04
C TYR A 53 -3.09 -11.90 -0.03
N ALA A 54 -4.10 -11.08 0.22
CA ALA A 54 -5.22 -11.47 1.06
C ALA A 54 -6.09 -12.53 0.36
N SER A 55 -6.37 -13.61 1.08
CA SER A 55 -7.27 -14.70 0.64
C SER A 55 -8.10 -15.16 1.83
N GLU A 56 -8.89 -16.22 1.65
CA GLU A 56 -9.63 -16.88 2.72
C GLU A 56 -8.73 -17.68 3.67
N ARG A 57 -7.48 -17.99 3.26
CA ARG A 57 -6.53 -18.76 4.03
C ARG A 57 -5.63 -17.86 4.86
N LEU A 58 -5.31 -18.30 6.07
CA LEU A 58 -4.38 -17.57 6.93
C LEU A 58 -2.94 -17.79 6.47
N VAL A 59 -2.36 -16.74 5.91
CA VAL A 59 -0.91 -16.53 5.83
C VAL A 59 -0.59 -15.28 6.64
N GLY A 60 0.35 -15.37 7.57
CA GLY A 60 0.61 -14.26 8.48
C GLY A 60 1.83 -14.47 9.35
N ALA A 61 1.90 -13.70 10.43
CA ALA A 61 2.97 -13.85 11.42
C ALA A 61 2.50 -13.49 12.84
N LEU A 62 3.07 -14.18 13.83
CA LEU A 62 2.97 -13.82 15.24
C LEU A 62 4.25 -13.14 15.66
N VAL A 63 4.15 -11.92 16.14
CA VAL A 63 5.26 -11.17 16.74
C VAL A 63 5.12 -11.28 18.26
N HIS A 64 6.14 -11.82 18.95
CA HIS A 64 6.12 -11.99 20.40
C HIS A 64 6.87 -10.85 21.08
N ALA A 65 6.30 -10.30 22.16
CA ALA A 65 6.93 -9.22 22.95
C ALA A 65 8.23 -9.69 23.58
N ALA A 66 8.30 -10.91 24.10
CA ALA A 66 9.50 -11.52 24.68
C ALA A 66 10.61 -11.82 23.67
N GLY A 67 10.37 -11.57 22.39
CA GLY A 67 11.26 -11.94 21.29
C GLY A 67 10.71 -13.12 20.49
N GLY A 68 11.23 -13.29 19.26
CA GLY A 68 10.74 -14.33 18.34
C GLY A 68 9.73 -13.79 17.32
N LEU A 69 9.61 -14.55 16.26
CA LEU A 69 8.71 -14.32 15.13
C LEU A 69 8.32 -15.69 14.59
N ASP A 70 7.02 -15.96 14.51
CA ASP A 70 6.52 -17.16 13.87
C ASP A 70 5.76 -16.76 12.61
N TYR A 71 6.00 -17.43 11.51
CA TYR A 71 5.19 -17.33 10.30
C TYR A 71 4.13 -18.42 10.32
N ILE A 72 2.99 -18.16 9.74
CA ILE A 72 1.87 -19.09 9.63
C ILE A 72 1.49 -19.21 8.17
N THR A 73 1.37 -20.44 7.67
CA THR A 73 1.00 -20.69 6.27
C THR A 73 0.31 -22.06 6.13
N PRO A 74 -0.57 -22.23 5.11
CA PRO A 74 -0.99 -23.58 4.74
C PRO A 74 0.22 -24.42 4.32
N GLN A 75 0.20 -25.72 4.59
CA GLN A 75 1.31 -26.62 4.27
C GLN A 75 1.69 -26.59 2.77
N PHE A 76 0.71 -26.50 1.87
CA PHE A 76 0.97 -26.50 0.43
C PHE A 76 1.60 -25.20 -0.09
N GLU A 77 1.60 -24.10 0.70
CA GLU A 77 2.29 -22.82 0.36
C GLU A 77 3.65 -22.69 1.06
N LEU A 78 4.09 -23.66 1.84
CA LEU A 78 5.29 -23.60 2.67
C LEU A 78 6.52 -23.20 1.87
N GLU A 79 6.85 -23.90 0.79
CA GLU A 79 8.04 -23.64 -0.03
C GLU A 79 8.07 -22.20 -0.57
N LYS A 80 6.91 -21.70 -1.00
CA LYS A 80 6.79 -20.35 -1.51
C LYS A 80 6.94 -19.30 -0.41
N VAL A 81 6.35 -19.53 0.76
CA VAL A 81 6.46 -18.61 1.91
C VAL A 81 7.91 -18.58 2.40
N GLU A 82 8.57 -19.72 2.55
CA GLU A 82 9.99 -19.80 2.94
C GLU A 82 10.90 -19.03 1.98
N GLY A 83 10.62 -19.09 0.67
CA GLY A 83 11.34 -18.32 -0.35
C GLY A 83 11.14 -16.81 -0.28
N LEU A 84 10.10 -16.33 0.43
CA LEU A 84 9.74 -14.91 0.57
C LEU A 84 10.07 -14.32 1.96
N ILE A 85 10.40 -15.16 2.94
CA ILE A 85 10.72 -14.72 4.31
C ILE A 85 11.96 -13.81 4.29
N GLY A 86 11.80 -12.61 4.80
CA GLY A 86 12.87 -11.61 4.89
C GLY A 86 13.59 -11.52 6.23
N LEU A 87 13.06 -12.18 7.26
CA LEU A 87 13.62 -12.25 8.62
C LEU A 87 13.51 -13.68 9.16
N PRO A 88 14.48 -14.14 9.95
CA PRO A 88 14.43 -15.47 10.56
C PRO A 88 13.23 -15.59 11.52
N GLY A 89 12.57 -16.73 11.49
CA GLY A 89 11.44 -17.07 12.33
C GLY A 89 11.07 -18.55 12.15
N GLU A 90 10.31 -19.10 13.08
CA GLU A 90 9.72 -20.44 12.93
C GLU A 90 8.57 -20.38 11.92
N VAL A 91 8.39 -21.42 11.10
CA VAL A 91 7.25 -21.52 10.19
C VAL A 91 6.31 -22.59 10.72
N LEU A 92 5.11 -22.16 11.08
CA LEU A 92 4.03 -23.02 11.53
C LEU A 92 3.10 -23.30 10.35
N THR A 93 2.86 -24.56 10.09
CA THR A 93 1.99 -24.98 8.98
C THR A 93 0.71 -25.61 9.49
N TRP A 94 -0.34 -25.56 8.66
CA TRP A 94 -1.65 -26.17 8.90
C TRP A 94 -2.15 -26.83 7.62
N GLU A 95 -2.85 -27.96 7.77
CA GLU A 95 -3.47 -28.68 6.66
C GLU A 95 -4.89 -28.15 6.39
N GLU A 96 -5.44 -28.40 5.19
CA GLU A 96 -6.75 -27.88 4.77
C GLU A 96 -7.93 -28.36 5.63
N ASP A 97 -7.78 -29.46 6.33
CA ASP A 97 -8.75 -30.02 7.29
C ASP A 97 -8.51 -29.58 8.75
N GLU A 98 -7.47 -28.76 8.98
CA GLU A 98 -7.14 -28.21 10.30
C GLU A 98 -7.59 -26.76 10.45
N SER A 99 -7.77 -26.32 11.70
CA SER A 99 -8.04 -24.92 12.03
C SER A 99 -6.74 -24.15 12.23
N PRO A 100 -6.37 -23.21 11.35
CA PRO A 100 -5.23 -22.34 11.58
C PRO A 100 -5.39 -21.47 12.84
N TRP A 101 -6.62 -21.22 13.24
CA TRP A 101 -6.94 -20.46 14.46
C TRP A 101 -6.67 -21.24 15.72
N ARG A 102 -6.88 -22.56 15.67
CA ARG A 102 -6.49 -23.47 16.73
C ARG A 102 -4.98 -23.53 16.87
N LEU A 103 -4.24 -23.63 15.76
CA LEU A 103 -2.79 -23.54 15.74
C LEU A 103 -2.29 -22.25 16.42
N VAL A 104 -2.91 -21.11 16.09
CA VAL A 104 -2.59 -19.83 16.74
C VAL A 104 -2.87 -19.87 18.24
N ALA A 105 -4.05 -20.38 18.66
CA ALA A 105 -4.43 -20.46 20.06
C ALA A 105 -3.48 -21.34 20.88
N ASP A 106 -3.12 -22.50 20.36
CA ASP A 106 -2.19 -23.44 21.00
C ASP A 106 -0.78 -22.86 21.09
N ARG A 107 -0.33 -22.15 20.04
CA ARG A 107 1.00 -21.51 20.03
C ARG A 107 1.15 -20.41 21.06
N ILE A 108 0.14 -19.57 21.26
CA ILE A 108 0.19 -18.46 22.24
C ILE A 108 -0.15 -18.92 23.66
N GLY A 109 -0.84 -20.04 23.83
CA GLY A 109 -1.29 -20.56 25.12
C GLY A 109 -2.52 -19.85 25.70
N PRO A 110 -3.08 -20.35 26.81
CA PRO A 110 -4.42 -20.01 27.28
C PRO A 110 -4.55 -18.66 28.01
N THR A 111 -3.46 -18.03 28.41
CA THR A 111 -3.49 -16.81 29.26
C THR A 111 -2.98 -15.55 28.56
N VAL A 112 -2.44 -15.67 27.36
CA VAL A 112 -1.78 -14.58 26.65
C VAL A 112 -2.81 -13.62 26.06
N ARG A 113 -2.57 -12.31 26.26
CA ARG A 113 -3.31 -11.24 25.56
C ARG A 113 -2.66 -10.98 24.22
N MET A 114 -3.45 -11.08 23.15
CA MET A 114 -3.02 -10.91 21.77
C MET A 114 -3.72 -9.72 21.12
N ALA A 115 -2.96 -8.91 20.37
CA ALA A 115 -3.55 -7.89 19.51
C ALA A 115 -3.58 -8.39 18.06
N VAL A 116 -4.62 -8.01 17.31
CA VAL A 116 -4.91 -8.46 15.96
C VAL A 116 -4.84 -7.28 15.00
N ASP A 117 -4.18 -7.47 13.85
CA ASP A 117 -4.10 -6.48 12.78
C ASP A 117 -5.50 -6.04 12.34
N GLU A 118 -5.80 -4.75 12.41
CA GLU A 118 -7.11 -4.16 12.11
C GLU A 118 -7.57 -4.38 10.66
N ARG A 119 -6.66 -4.72 9.77
CA ARG A 119 -6.94 -4.94 8.35
C ARG A 119 -7.24 -6.40 8.00
N MET A 120 -7.24 -7.29 8.97
CA MET A 120 -7.69 -8.66 8.75
C MET A 120 -9.20 -8.70 8.44
N ALA A 121 -9.59 -9.62 7.57
CA ALA A 121 -10.99 -9.81 7.23
C ALA A 121 -11.82 -10.18 8.49
N LEU A 122 -13.02 -9.60 8.62
CA LEU A 122 -13.92 -9.91 9.74
C LEU A 122 -14.22 -11.40 9.87
N ALA A 123 -14.28 -12.13 8.75
CA ALA A 123 -14.47 -13.58 8.76
C ALA A 123 -13.35 -14.29 9.51
N MET A 124 -12.09 -13.91 9.27
CA MET A 124 -10.91 -14.42 9.97
C MET A 124 -10.96 -14.12 11.47
N TYR A 125 -11.31 -12.88 11.83
CA TYR A 125 -11.46 -12.49 13.23
C TYR A 125 -12.55 -13.31 13.94
N ARG A 126 -13.67 -13.58 13.27
CA ARG A 126 -14.74 -14.44 13.84
C ARG A 126 -14.27 -15.88 14.08
N SER A 127 -13.51 -16.45 13.17
CA SER A 127 -12.93 -17.78 13.32
C SER A 127 -11.90 -17.82 14.45
N LEU A 128 -11.07 -16.78 14.58
CA LEU A 128 -10.14 -16.62 15.69
C LEU A 128 -10.87 -16.58 17.07
N ARG A 129 -11.97 -15.83 17.14
CA ARG A 129 -12.80 -15.74 18.35
C ARG A 129 -13.48 -17.03 18.75
N ALA A 130 -13.59 -18.02 17.88
CA ALA A 130 -14.08 -19.34 18.24
C ALA A 130 -13.06 -20.14 19.06
N GLU A 131 -11.78 -19.79 18.94
CA GLU A 131 -10.67 -20.47 19.63
C GLU A 131 -10.10 -19.66 20.81
N ILE A 132 -10.23 -18.34 20.78
CA ILE A 132 -9.64 -17.43 21.77
C ILE A 132 -10.73 -16.51 22.32
N ASP A 133 -10.83 -16.42 23.66
CA ASP A 133 -11.77 -15.52 24.33
C ASP A 133 -11.54 -14.06 23.90
N ASP A 134 -12.64 -13.37 23.60
CA ASP A 134 -12.64 -11.97 23.18
C ASP A 134 -11.95 -11.03 24.21
N ALA A 135 -12.05 -11.33 25.49
CA ALA A 135 -11.39 -10.59 26.55
C ALA A 135 -9.85 -10.61 26.45
N ARG A 136 -9.30 -11.56 25.72
CA ARG A 136 -7.86 -11.71 25.45
C ARG A 136 -7.44 -11.04 24.14
N LEU A 137 -8.38 -10.63 23.31
CA LEU A 137 -8.12 -10.00 22.02
C LEU A 137 -8.10 -8.47 22.18
N ALA A 138 -7.23 -7.83 21.44
CA ALA A 138 -7.09 -6.37 21.39
C ALA A 138 -6.87 -5.92 19.94
N ASP A 139 -7.10 -4.64 19.68
CA ASP A 139 -6.78 -4.01 18.42
C ASP A 139 -5.27 -3.68 18.35
N ALA A 140 -4.60 -4.12 17.29
CA ALA A 140 -3.19 -3.79 17.04
C ALA A 140 -2.99 -2.43 16.37
N ALA A 141 -4.05 -1.78 15.86
CA ALA A 141 -3.95 -0.50 15.14
C ALA A 141 -3.15 0.56 15.89
N PRO A 142 -3.36 0.83 17.19
CA PRO A 142 -2.58 1.85 17.90
C PRO A 142 -1.08 1.55 17.93
N LEU A 143 -0.70 0.27 18.07
CA LEU A 143 0.70 -0.18 18.10
C LEU A 143 1.36 -0.05 16.72
N ILE A 144 0.65 -0.46 15.67
CA ILE A 144 1.10 -0.44 14.28
C ILE A 144 1.20 0.99 13.76
N HIS A 145 0.16 1.80 13.98
CA HIS A 145 0.09 3.16 13.47
C HIS A 145 1.13 4.08 14.11
N ALA A 146 1.45 3.91 15.39
CA ALA A 146 2.51 4.67 16.06
C ALA A 146 3.85 4.60 15.32
N LEU A 147 4.15 3.45 14.69
CA LEU A 147 5.37 3.24 13.91
C LEU A 147 5.19 3.67 12.44
N ARG A 148 4.12 3.23 11.79
CA ARG A 148 3.91 3.45 10.35
C ARG A 148 3.58 4.89 9.97
N SER A 149 3.03 5.68 10.90
CA SER A 149 2.70 7.10 10.65
C SER A 149 3.95 7.96 10.42
N ARG A 150 5.07 7.62 11.04
CA ARG A 150 6.35 8.30 10.87
C ARG A 150 7.26 7.49 9.96
N LYS A 151 7.54 8.02 8.76
CA LYS A 151 8.35 7.33 7.77
C LYS A 151 9.83 7.49 8.07
N SER A 152 10.58 6.40 7.93
CA SER A 152 12.04 6.42 8.01
C SER A 152 12.66 7.13 6.79
N PRO A 153 13.95 7.52 6.85
CA PRO A 153 14.66 8.04 5.68
C PRO A 153 14.63 7.11 4.47
N ALA A 154 14.71 5.78 4.67
CA ALA A 154 14.63 4.79 3.59
C ALA A 154 13.23 4.74 2.96
N GLU A 155 12.18 4.78 3.77
CA GLU A 155 10.79 4.89 3.28
C GLU A 155 10.56 6.17 2.48
N ILE A 156 11.06 7.31 2.98
CA ILE A 156 10.97 8.60 2.28
C ILE A 156 11.71 8.54 0.94
N ALA A 157 12.88 7.90 0.87
CA ALA A 157 13.62 7.73 -0.37
C ALA A 157 12.81 6.93 -1.42
N LEU A 158 12.21 5.80 -1.02
CA LEU A 158 11.36 4.97 -1.89
C LEU A 158 10.11 5.72 -2.37
N MET A 159 9.41 6.41 -1.45
CA MET A 159 8.26 7.24 -1.78
C MET A 159 8.62 8.39 -2.73
N SER A 160 9.75 9.04 -2.49
CA SER A 160 10.23 10.14 -3.34
C SER A 160 10.59 9.64 -4.74
N HIS A 161 11.20 8.46 -4.84
CA HIS A 161 11.50 7.84 -6.12
C HIS A 161 10.24 7.46 -6.90
N ALA A 162 9.27 6.81 -6.25
CA ALA A 162 7.98 6.50 -6.87
C ALA A 162 7.27 7.78 -7.38
N LYS A 163 7.28 8.86 -6.58
CA LYS A 163 6.72 10.16 -6.98
C LYS A 163 7.47 10.78 -8.16
N ALA A 164 8.80 10.70 -8.20
CA ALA A 164 9.59 11.23 -9.30
C ALA A 164 9.26 10.50 -10.63
N ILE A 165 9.10 9.18 -10.58
CA ILE A 165 8.62 8.39 -11.73
C ILE A 165 7.25 8.91 -12.19
N THR A 166 6.28 9.01 -11.30
CA THR A 166 4.92 9.43 -11.67
C THR A 166 4.87 10.86 -12.21
N ILE A 167 5.67 11.79 -11.66
CA ILE A 167 5.79 13.14 -12.21
C ILE A 167 6.34 13.12 -13.64
N GLU A 168 7.35 12.31 -13.91
CA GLU A 168 7.89 12.15 -15.26
C GLU A 168 6.87 11.50 -16.21
N VAL A 169 6.09 10.53 -15.74
CA VAL A 169 4.99 9.93 -16.50
C VAL A 169 3.93 10.98 -16.85
N HIS A 170 3.53 11.83 -15.91
CA HIS A 170 2.62 12.95 -16.19
C HIS A 170 3.17 13.88 -17.27
N ARG A 171 4.46 14.23 -17.20
CA ARG A 171 5.11 15.09 -18.20
C ARG A 171 5.08 14.46 -19.60
N ARG A 172 5.35 13.15 -19.69
CA ARG A 172 5.32 12.40 -20.96
C ARG A 172 3.89 12.26 -21.49
N ALA A 173 2.93 11.93 -20.61
CA ALA A 173 1.53 11.84 -20.98
C ALA A 173 1.01 13.17 -21.53
N HIS A 174 1.27 14.28 -20.83
CA HIS A 174 0.90 15.61 -21.32
C HIS A 174 1.48 15.92 -22.70
N ALA A 175 2.76 15.57 -22.92
CA ALA A 175 3.47 15.91 -24.18
C ALA A 175 2.96 15.12 -25.40
N GLN A 176 2.33 13.97 -25.19
CA GLN A 176 1.84 13.11 -26.29
C GLN A 176 0.34 13.23 -26.55
N LEU A 177 -0.40 14.04 -25.76
CA LEU A 177 -1.84 14.23 -26.00
C LEU A 177 -2.09 14.89 -27.35
N HIS A 178 -3.12 14.41 -28.02
CA HIS A 178 -3.61 14.99 -29.28
C HIS A 178 -5.15 14.85 -29.37
N ALA A 179 -5.79 15.76 -30.12
CA ALA A 179 -7.22 15.69 -30.38
C ALA A 179 -7.58 14.36 -31.07
N GLY A 180 -8.69 13.78 -30.67
CA GLY A 180 -9.16 12.47 -31.17
C GLY A 180 -8.61 11.26 -30.39
N GLN A 181 -7.72 11.45 -29.44
CA GLN A 181 -7.16 10.37 -28.62
C GLN A 181 -8.19 9.90 -27.58
N ARG A 182 -8.26 8.58 -27.36
CA ARG A 182 -9.16 7.99 -26.35
C ARG A 182 -8.53 7.97 -24.97
N ALA A 183 -9.34 8.11 -23.92
CA ALA A 183 -8.88 8.01 -22.54
C ALA A 183 -8.15 6.68 -22.26
N SER A 184 -8.66 5.56 -22.76
CA SER A 184 -8.04 4.24 -22.63
C SER A 184 -6.65 4.11 -23.28
N GLU A 185 -6.39 4.88 -24.34
CA GLU A 185 -5.08 4.91 -25.00
C GLU A 185 -4.04 5.63 -24.11
N VAL A 186 -4.48 6.72 -23.45
CA VAL A 186 -3.64 7.43 -22.48
C VAL A 186 -3.37 6.57 -21.24
N VAL A 187 -4.37 5.83 -20.73
CA VAL A 187 -4.19 4.87 -19.62
C VAL A 187 -3.12 3.83 -19.95
N ARG A 188 -3.19 3.21 -21.14
CA ARG A 188 -2.17 2.22 -21.57
C ARG A 188 -0.79 2.85 -21.67
N PHE A 189 -0.70 4.02 -22.28
CA PHE A 189 0.56 4.76 -22.37
C PHE A 189 1.16 5.04 -20.99
N ILE A 190 0.36 5.49 -20.03
CA ILE A 190 0.80 5.78 -18.66
C ILE A 190 1.33 4.52 -17.98
N ASP A 191 0.64 3.38 -18.11
CA ASP A 191 1.09 2.10 -17.54
C ASP A 191 2.44 1.66 -18.14
N ASP A 192 2.58 1.75 -19.45
CA ASP A 192 3.83 1.44 -20.16
C ASP A 192 4.99 2.35 -19.70
N GLN A 193 4.71 3.65 -19.51
CA GLN A 193 5.72 4.60 -19.04
C GLN A 193 6.13 4.33 -17.58
N HIS A 194 5.19 3.96 -16.70
CA HIS A 194 5.54 3.55 -15.34
C HIS A 194 6.50 2.36 -15.35
N ARG A 195 6.24 1.34 -16.18
CA ARG A 195 7.13 0.16 -16.32
C ARG A 195 8.48 0.54 -16.92
N ALA A 196 8.49 1.35 -17.96
CA ALA A 196 9.72 1.80 -18.62
C ALA A 196 10.66 2.61 -17.69
N LEU A 197 10.09 3.27 -16.68
CA LEU A 197 10.84 4.04 -15.68
C LEU A 197 11.18 3.24 -14.41
N GLY A 198 10.91 1.93 -14.38
CA GLY A 198 11.27 1.04 -13.28
C GLY A 198 10.20 0.86 -12.20
N GLY A 199 8.99 1.37 -12.43
CA GLY A 199 7.83 1.07 -11.59
C GLY A 199 7.22 -0.29 -11.89
N SER A 200 6.31 -0.75 -11.05
CA SER A 200 5.56 -2.02 -11.24
C SER A 200 4.42 -1.92 -12.26
N GLY A 201 4.32 -0.83 -13.00
CA GLY A 201 3.16 -0.40 -13.76
C GLY A 201 2.33 0.58 -12.94
N SER A 202 1.15 0.96 -13.46
CA SER A 202 0.22 1.80 -12.72
C SER A 202 -0.47 1.00 -11.63
N SER A 203 -0.39 1.46 -10.39
CA SER A 203 -1.17 0.89 -9.27
C SER A 203 -2.66 1.24 -9.39
N PHE A 204 -2.94 2.35 -10.03
CA PHE A 204 -4.24 2.82 -10.49
C PHE A 204 -4.00 3.89 -11.57
N CYS A 205 -5.00 4.12 -12.43
CA CYS A 205 -4.91 5.17 -13.44
C CYS A 205 -6.31 5.62 -13.85
N ILE A 206 -6.63 6.87 -13.56
CA ILE A 206 -7.83 7.56 -13.98
C ILE A 206 -7.43 8.62 -15.00
N VAL A 207 -8.03 8.57 -16.18
CA VAL A 207 -7.89 9.59 -17.23
C VAL A 207 -9.30 10.04 -17.61
N SER A 208 -9.58 11.31 -17.38
CA SER A 208 -10.89 11.91 -17.68
C SER A 208 -10.73 13.14 -18.55
N PHE A 209 -11.63 13.31 -19.51
CA PHE A 209 -11.68 14.45 -20.43
C PHE A 209 -13.02 15.19 -20.31
N GLY A 210 -12.99 16.51 -20.44
CA GLY A 210 -14.18 17.36 -20.49
C GLY A 210 -15.10 17.14 -19.27
N GLU A 211 -16.38 16.82 -19.52
CA GLU A 211 -17.40 16.67 -18.47
C GLU A 211 -17.10 15.52 -17.48
N ASP A 212 -16.41 14.46 -17.94
CA ASP A 212 -16.07 13.31 -17.09
C ASP A 212 -15.11 13.69 -15.95
N THR A 213 -14.42 14.84 -16.07
CA THR A 213 -13.56 15.35 -14.98
C THR A 213 -14.34 15.82 -13.75
N SER A 214 -15.66 15.96 -13.85
CA SER A 214 -16.54 16.27 -12.71
C SER A 214 -16.81 15.05 -11.82
N LEU A 215 -16.48 13.85 -12.28
CA LEU A 215 -16.70 12.59 -11.59
C LEU A 215 -15.39 12.12 -10.94
N PRO A 216 -15.37 11.88 -9.62
CA PRO A 216 -14.13 11.57 -8.88
C PRO A 216 -13.35 10.35 -9.40
N HIS A 217 -14.05 9.38 -9.98
CA HIS A 217 -13.46 8.14 -10.51
C HIS A 217 -13.58 8.02 -12.03
N GLY A 218 -13.86 9.13 -12.72
CA GLY A 218 -14.08 9.16 -14.16
C GLY A 218 -15.52 8.81 -14.57
N GLY A 219 -15.86 9.09 -15.83
CA GLY A 219 -17.16 8.78 -16.42
C GLY A 219 -17.25 7.32 -16.91
N GLU A 220 -18.48 6.89 -17.23
CA GLU A 220 -18.70 5.65 -17.95
C GLU A 220 -18.36 5.85 -19.44
N GLY A 221 -17.53 4.97 -19.99
CA GLY A 221 -17.15 4.99 -21.40
C GLY A 221 -15.69 5.38 -21.64
N ASP A 222 -15.36 5.46 -22.93
CA ASP A 222 -14.00 5.75 -23.42
C ASP A 222 -14.01 7.06 -24.21
N ARG A 223 -14.09 8.18 -23.49
CA ARG A 223 -14.22 9.52 -24.08
C ARG A 223 -13.01 9.86 -24.95
N VAL A 224 -13.29 10.60 -26.01
CA VAL A 224 -12.30 11.12 -26.96
C VAL A 224 -11.96 12.55 -26.60
N LEU A 225 -10.68 12.87 -26.56
CA LEU A 225 -10.15 14.19 -26.26
C LEU A 225 -10.48 15.19 -27.35
N ALA A 226 -11.12 16.28 -27.00
CA ALA A 226 -11.44 17.39 -27.87
C ALA A 226 -10.65 18.67 -27.47
N GLU A 227 -10.52 19.59 -28.42
CA GLU A 227 -9.94 20.91 -28.15
C GLU A 227 -10.69 21.63 -27.01
N ARG A 228 -9.94 22.20 -26.10
CA ARG A 228 -10.41 22.94 -24.92
C ARG A 228 -11.02 22.07 -23.82
N ASP A 229 -10.94 20.74 -23.91
CA ASP A 229 -11.33 19.88 -22.81
C ASP A 229 -10.44 20.10 -21.59
N VAL A 230 -11.04 20.06 -20.43
CA VAL A 230 -10.31 19.85 -19.18
C VAL A 230 -9.82 18.41 -19.18
N VAL A 231 -8.57 18.20 -18.84
CA VAL A 231 -7.95 16.89 -18.71
C VAL A 231 -7.57 16.68 -17.26
N LEU A 232 -8.05 15.60 -16.67
CA LEU A 232 -7.64 15.12 -15.36
C LEU A 232 -6.94 13.78 -15.53
N ILE A 233 -5.73 13.68 -15.02
CA ILE A 233 -4.99 12.42 -14.90
C ILE A 233 -4.66 12.22 -13.42
N ASP A 234 -5.11 11.10 -12.86
CA ASP A 234 -4.78 10.67 -11.51
C ASP A 234 -4.20 9.27 -11.55
N THR A 235 -2.93 9.16 -11.16
CA THR A 235 -2.19 7.91 -11.31
C THR A 235 -1.05 7.77 -10.31
N GLY A 236 -0.62 6.54 -10.12
CA GLY A 236 0.50 6.21 -9.28
C GLY A 236 1.16 4.88 -9.68
N THR A 237 2.35 4.68 -9.14
CA THR A 237 3.10 3.41 -9.26
C THR A 237 3.58 2.96 -7.89
N ARG A 238 4.16 1.77 -7.83
CA ARG A 238 4.70 1.20 -6.60
C ARG A 238 6.15 0.80 -6.77
N ILE A 239 6.97 1.17 -5.77
CA ILE A 239 8.38 0.80 -5.66
C ILE A 239 8.58 0.15 -4.29
N ASP A 240 8.98 -1.10 -4.24
CA ASP A 240 9.17 -1.88 -2.99
C ASP A 240 8.02 -1.74 -1.98
N GLY A 241 6.76 -1.73 -2.48
CA GLY A 241 5.57 -1.60 -1.63
C GLY A 241 5.18 -0.18 -1.26
N TYR A 242 5.98 0.83 -1.60
CA TYR A 242 5.67 2.25 -1.39
C TYR A 242 5.07 2.86 -2.64
N SER A 243 3.90 3.47 -2.50
CA SER A 243 3.13 4.00 -3.62
C SER A 243 3.34 5.49 -3.80
N SER A 244 3.29 5.93 -5.05
CA SER A 244 2.96 7.30 -5.41
C SER A 244 1.46 7.42 -5.71
N ASP A 245 0.96 8.63 -5.60
CA ASP A 245 -0.41 9.02 -5.87
C ASP A 245 -0.38 10.50 -6.23
N ILE A 246 -0.63 10.84 -7.51
CA ILE A 246 -0.50 12.21 -8.02
C ILE A 246 -1.58 12.48 -9.06
N THR A 247 -2.40 13.49 -8.75
CA THR A 247 -3.37 14.04 -9.71
C THR A 247 -2.81 15.30 -10.39
N ARG A 248 -3.08 15.46 -11.68
CA ARG A 248 -2.87 16.70 -12.45
C ARG A 248 -4.09 17.03 -13.28
N THR A 249 -4.49 18.30 -13.21
CA THR A 249 -5.59 18.85 -14.02
C THR A 249 -5.04 20.01 -14.85
N TYR A 250 -5.37 20.01 -16.13
CA TYR A 250 -4.99 21.07 -17.09
C TYR A 250 -6.00 21.14 -18.23
N VAL A 251 -5.81 22.04 -19.19
CA VAL A 251 -6.67 22.17 -20.37
C VAL A 251 -5.88 21.77 -21.61
N PHE A 252 -6.48 20.98 -22.48
CA PHE A 252 -5.92 20.69 -23.79
C PHE A 252 -6.19 21.88 -24.73
N GLY A 253 -5.14 22.64 -25.04
CA GLY A 253 -5.24 23.93 -25.74
C GLY A 253 -5.52 25.11 -24.80
N ASP A 254 -6.32 26.07 -25.24
CA ASP A 254 -6.58 27.33 -24.55
C ASP A 254 -7.71 27.21 -23.51
N ALA A 255 -7.41 27.55 -22.26
CA ALA A 255 -8.40 27.58 -21.19
C ALA A 255 -9.44 28.69 -21.40
N SER A 256 -10.73 28.37 -21.29
CA SER A 256 -11.78 29.39 -21.27
C SER A 256 -11.68 30.29 -20.02
N PRO A 257 -12.25 31.52 -20.07
CA PRO A 257 -12.28 32.39 -18.89
C PRO A 257 -12.96 31.76 -17.68
N ASP A 258 -13.98 30.93 -17.89
CA ASP A 258 -14.69 30.25 -16.82
C ASP A 258 -13.84 29.17 -16.16
N VAL A 259 -13.17 28.33 -16.93
CA VAL A 259 -12.22 27.33 -16.41
C VAL A 259 -11.10 28.01 -15.63
N ARG A 260 -10.54 29.08 -16.14
CA ARG A 260 -9.51 29.87 -15.44
C ARG A 260 -10.00 30.44 -14.12
N ARG A 261 -11.23 30.99 -14.10
CA ARG A 261 -11.87 31.52 -12.88
C ARG A 261 -12.02 30.43 -11.81
N VAL A 262 -12.52 29.26 -12.20
CA VAL A 262 -12.70 28.11 -11.28
C VAL A 262 -11.35 27.65 -10.73
N TRP A 263 -10.34 27.51 -11.60
CA TRP A 263 -8.98 27.11 -11.20
C TRP A 263 -8.33 28.11 -10.24
N ASP A 264 -8.51 29.43 -10.49
CA ASP A 264 -8.01 30.49 -9.61
C ASP A 264 -8.69 30.47 -8.24
N ALA A 265 -10.00 30.11 -8.20
CA ALA A 265 -10.75 29.98 -6.95
C ALA A 265 -10.24 28.81 -6.12
N GLU A 266 -10.08 27.61 -6.72
CA GLU A 266 -9.53 26.40 -6.09
C GLU A 266 -8.11 26.66 -5.55
N LYS A 267 -7.26 27.27 -6.36
CA LYS A 267 -5.89 27.59 -5.96
C LYS A 267 -5.80 28.54 -4.76
N ARG A 268 -6.73 29.48 -4.63
CA ARG A 268 -6.83 30.38 -3.47
C ARG A 268 -7.29 29.62 -2.22
N ASP A 269 -8.33 28.79 -2.36
CA ASP A 269 -8.87 27.99 -1.27
C ASP A 269 -7.81 27.04 -0.69
N ARG A 270 -7.12 26.29 -1.53
CA ARG A 270 -6.03 25.40 -1.11
C ARG A 270 -4.94 26.11 -0.30
N LYS A 271 -4.61 27.37 -0.63
CA LYS A 271 -3.62 28.18 0.12
C LYS A 271 -4.12 28.68 1.46
N SER A 272 -5.43 28.72 1.67
CA SER A 272 -6.02 29.17 2.94
C SER A 272 -6.10 28.08 4.00
N VAL A 273 -5.87 26.82 3.62
CA VAL A 273 -5.96 25.63 4.48
C VAL A 273 -4.59 25.16 5.00
N VAL A 274 -3.49 25.78 4.56
CA VAL A 274 -2.12 25.42 4.94
C VAL A 274 -1.52 26.44 5.88
#